data_c1cd65864890f8c6631ea95835db053c
#
_entry.id   c1cd65864890f8c6631ea95835db053c
#
_cell.length_a   1.000
_cell.length_b   1.000
_cell.length_c   1.000
_cell.angle_alpha   90.00
_cell.angle_beta   90.00
_cell.angle_gamma   90.00
#
_symmetry.space_group_name_H-M   'P 1'
#
loop_
_entity.id
_entity.type
_entity.pdbx_description
1 polymer ?
#
loop_
_entity_poly.entity_id
_entity_poly.type
_entity_poly.pdbx_seq_one_letter_code
_entity_poly.pdbx_strand_id
1 'polypeptide(L)'
;IFPCELIFLNGHVLKDCIYKYIELWNLGEDCKKWFTECCGVYATLVDRIVPGFPRKEIKDIQQKICYVGNLVVQAEIFHLWVIEAPKEIAEEFPADKAGLHVLFVPSEEPYHERKVTLLNGPHTVLSPVAFLSGINIVRDACKDPVIGKYIHKVQFEELMETLNLPKDELQKFASDVLERFMNPFVDHQVTSIMLNSFPKYQTRDLP
;
A
#
# COMPACT_ATOMS: atom_id res chain seq x y z
N ILE A 1 2.06 -8.65 -16.97
CA ILE A 1 1.24 -7.52 -16.49
C ILE A 1 1.27 -7.53 -14.98
N PHE A 2 1.62 -6.38 -14.35
CA PHE A 2 1.70 -6.20 -12.90
C PHE A 2 0.74 -5.07 -12.50
N PRO A 3 -0.54 -5.36 -12.21
CA PRO A 3 -1.48 -4.35 -11.72
C PRO A 3 -1.08 -3.87 -10.34
N CYS A 4 -1.26 -2.57 -10.06
CA CYS A 4 -0.91 -1.95 -8.76
C CYS A 4 -2.13 -1.33 -8.07
N GLU A 5 -3.33 -1.70 -8.48
CA GLU A 5 -4.59 -1.25 -7.87
C GLU A 5 -4.71 -1.78 -6.43
N LEU A 6 -5.38 -1.00 -5.59
CA LEU A 6 -5.65 -1.35 -4.18
C LEU A 6 -6.79 -2.39 -4.07
N ILE A 7 -6.64 -3.50 -4.77
CA ILE A 7 -7.58 -4.63 -4.79
C ILE A 7 -6.79 -5.86 -4.37
N PHE A 8 -7.30 -6.62 -3.41
CA PHE A 8 -6.68 -7.89 -3.01
C PHE A 8 -6.67 -8.86 -4.20
N LEU A 9 -5.53 -9.51 -4.44
CA LEU A 9 -5.30 -10.38 -5.60
C LEU A 9 -5.62 -9.70 -6.94
N ASN A 10 -5.20 -8.45 -7.08
CA ASN A 10 -5.50 -7.57 -8.22
C ASN A 10 -5.18 -8.21 -9.59
N GLY A 11 -4.12 -9.02 -9.68
CA GLY A 11 -3.77 -9.78 -10.88
C GLY A 11 -4.83 -10.80 -11.27
N HIS A 12 -5.38 -11.53 -10.30
CA HIS A 12 -6.46 -12.51 -10.53
C HIS A 12 -7.74 -11.81 -10.98
N VAL A 13 -8.12 -10.73 -10.28
CA VAL A 13 -9.30 -9.92 -10.64
C VAL A 13 -9.17 -9.33 -12.04
N LEU A 14 -8.00 -8.80 -12.40
CA LEU A 14 -7.75 -8.28 -13.74
C LEU A 14 -7.85 -9.38 -14.80
N LYS A 15 -7.29 -10.55 -14.55
CA LYS A 15 -7.36 -11.69 -15.45
C LYS A 15 -8.82 -12.11 -15.71
N ASP A 16 -9.63 -12.18 -14.67
CA ASP A 16 -11.07 -12.47 -14.78
C ASP A 16 -11.81 -11.40 -15.57
N CYS A 17 -11.49 -10.12 -15.36
CA CYS A 17 -12.05 -9.03 -16.16
C CYS A 17 -11.71 -9.16 -17.64
N ILE A 18 -10.45 -9.50 -17.97
CA ILE A 18 -10.02 -9.67 -19.36
C ILE A 18 -10.79 -10.83 -20.02
N TYR A 19 -10.96 -11.96 -19.34
CA TYR A 19 -11.77 -13.07 -19.88
C TYR A 19 -13.22 -12.66 -20.15
N LYS A 20 -13.84 -11.92 -19.22
CA LYS A 20 -15.20 -11.38 -19.44
C LYS A 20 -15.28 -10.46 -20.64
N TYR A 21 -14.25 -9.63 -20.90
CA TYR A 21 -14.20 -8.77 -22.09
C TYR A 21 -13.97 -9.55 -23.37
N ILE A 22 -13.17 -10.62 -23.35
CA ILE A 22 -12.99 -11.51 -24.50
C ILE A 22 -14.35 -12.11 -24.91
N GLU A 23 -15.16 -12.54 -23.93
CA GLU A 23 -16.50 -13.08 -24.15
C GLU A 23 -17.48 -11.99 -24.62
N LEU A 24 -17.52 -10.83 -23.93
CA LEU A 24 -18.43 -9.72 -24.22
C LEU A 24 -18.23 -9.17 -25.66
N TRP A 25 -16.98 -9.10 -26.10
CA TRP A 25 -16.62 -8.58 -27.41
C TRP A 25 -16.57 -9.68 -28.51
N ASN A 26 -16.92 -10.92 -28.16
CA ASN A 26 -16.89 -12.08 -29.07
C ASN A 26 -15.55 -12.24 -29.80
N LEU A 27 -14.43 -12.10 -29.09
CA LEU A 27 -13.09 -12.19 -29.69
C LEU A 27 -12.68 -13.63 -30.05
N GLY A 28 -13.44 -14.63 -29.62
CA GLY A 28 -13.25 -16.04 -29.97
C GLY A 28 -12.23 -16.80 -29.11
N GLU A 29 -12.24 -18.11 -29.26
CA GLU A 29 -11.40 -19.02 -28.46
C GLU A 29 -9.89 -18.86 -28.76
N ASP A 30 -9.52 -18.47 -29.97
CA ASP A 30 -8.11 -18.23 -30.33
C ASP A 30 -7.51 -17.07 -29.53
N CYS A 31 -8.27 -15.99 -29.34
CA CYS A 31 -7.85 -14.86 -28.49
C CYS A 31 -7.71 -15.29 -27.04
N LYS A 32 -8.67 -16.06 -26.53
CA LYS A 32 -8.65 -16.59 -25.17
C LYS A 32 -7.46 -17.50 -24.91
N LYS A 33 -7.18 -18.40 -25.86
CA LYS A 33 -6.02 -19.28 -25.82
C LYS A 33 -4.71 -18.50 -25.83
N TRP A 34 -4.56 -17.57 -26.78
CA TRP A 34 -3.38 -16.72 -26.85
C TRP A 34 -3.14 -15.96 -25.54
N PHE A 35 -4.18 -15.32 -24.98
CA PHE A 35 -4.06 -14.60 -23.72
C PHE A 35 -3.63 -15.52 -22.58
N THR A 36 -4.20 -16.73 -22.50
CA THR A 36 -3.88 -17.71 -21.46
C THR A 36 -2.43 -18.20 -21.53
N GLU A 37 -1.93 -18.44 -22.77
CA GLU A 37 -0.61 -19.06 -23.00
C GLU A 37 0.52 -18.03 -23.09
N CYS A 38 0.21 -16.80 -23.56
CA CYS A 38 1.24 -15.79 -23.87
C CYS A 38 1.25 -14.58 -22.93
N CYS A 39 0.23 -14.40 -22.08
CA CYS A 39 0.13 -13.22 -21.21
C CYS A 39 0.16 -13.60 -19.71
N GLY A 40 1.27 -13.32 -19.06
CA GLY A 40 1.34 -13.39 -17.59
C GLY A 40 0.62 -12.20 -16.94
N VAL A 41 -0.29 -12.47 -16.01
CA VAL A 41 -0.93 -11.45 -15.16
C VAL A 41 -0.73 -11.88 -13.71
N TYR A 42 0.02 -11.10 -12.95
CA TYR A 42 0.51 -11.45 -11.63
C TYR A 42 -0.04 -10.51 -10.58
N ALA A 43 -0.53 -11.05 -9.46
CA ALA A 43 -0.98 -10.22 -8.35
C ALA A 43 0.19 -9.46 -7.72
N THR A 44 -0.06 -8.24 -7.28
CA THR A 44 0.98 -7.42 -6.66
C THR A 44 0.46 -6.64 -5.45
N LEU A 45 1.34 -6.45 -4.47
CA LEU A 45 1.13 -5.59 -3.33
C LEU A 45 2.15 -4.45 -3.36
N VAL A 46 1.66 -3.21 -3.33
CA VAL A 46 2.51 -2.01 -3.21
C VAL A 46 2.39 -1.44 -1.81
N ASP A 47 3.53 -1.17 -1.18
CA ASP A 47 3.60 -0.46 0.10
C ASP A 47 4.55 0.74 0.00
N ARG A 48 3.98 1.93 -0.08
CA ARG A 48 4.65 3.23 -0.03
C ARG A 48 3.65 4.31 0.36
N ILE A 49 4.00 5.16 1.32
CA ILE A 49 3.16 6.32 1.67
C ILE A 49 3.42 7.43 0.66
N VAL A 50 2.39 7.80 -0.08
CA VAL A 50 2.42 8.85 -1.12
C VAL A 50 1.32 9.87 -0.82
N PRO A 51 1.61 10.99 -0.13
CA PRO A 51 0.64 12.04 0.18
C PRO A 51 0.10 12.77 -1.05
N GLY A 52 0.77 12.66 -2.18
CA GLY A 52 0.36 13.22 -3.46
C GLY A 52 1.12 14.49 -3.85
N PHE A 53 0.42 15.41 -4.51
CA PHE A 53 1.02 16.62 -5.07
C PHE A 53 1.45 17.61 -3.97
N PRO A 54 2.74 18.04 -3.91
CA PRO A 54 3.27 18.89 -2.86
C PRO A 54 2.90 20.37 -3.07
N ARG A 55 1.64 20.73 -2.82
CA ARG A 55 1.07 22.04 -3.14
C ARG A 55 1.84 23.23 -2.52
N LYS A 56 2.39 23.04 -1.33
CA LYS A 56 3.11 24.09 -0.61
C LYS A 56 4.52 24.33 -1.16
N GLU A 57 5.20 23.24 -1.53
CA GLU A 57 6.61 23.27 -1.95
C GLU A 57 6.81 23.18 -3.47
N ILE A 58 5.72 23.08 -4.25
CA ILE A 58 5.81 22.81 -5.69
C ILE A 58 6.66 23.81 -6.47
N LYS A 59 6.63 25.09 -6.09
CA LYS A 59 7.41 26.13 -6.76
C LYS A 59 8.92 25.92 -6.58
N ASP A 60 9.32 25.61 -5.34
CA ASP A 60 10.73 25.37 -5.00
C ASP A 60 11.23 24.07 -5.62
N ILE A 61 10.36 23.03 -5.65
CA ILE A 61 10.66 21.75 -6.31
C ILE A 61 10.86 21.96 -7.81
N GLN A 62 9.93 22.66 -8.49
CA GLN A 62 10.01 22.93 -9.93
C GLN A 62 11.26 23.75 -10.30
N GLN A 63 11.65 24.68 -9.44
CA GLN A 63 12.88 25.42 -9.63
C GLN A 63 14.12 24.51 -9.54
N LYS A 64 14.14 23.56 -8.59
CA LYS A 64 15.25 22.61 -8.42
C LYS A 64 15.35 21.60 -9.56
N ILE A 65 14.22 21.10 -10.06
CA ILE A 65 14.19 20.12 -11.15
C ILE A 65 14.24 20.76 -12.54
N CYS A 66 14.20 22.10 -12.61
CA CYS A 66 14.30 22.90 -13.83
C CYS A 66 13.19 22.65 -14.87
N TYR A 67 12.01 22.17 -14.46
CA TYR A 67 10.83 22.06 -15.33
C TYR A 67 9.52 22.21 -14.54
N VAL A 68 8.43 22.52 -15.25
CA VAL A 68 7.07 22.58 -14.68
C VAL A 68 6.41 21.22 -14.81
N GLY A 69 6.24 20.54 -13.68
CA GLY A 69 5.58 19.23 -13.61
C GLY A 69 4.21 19.33 -12.94
N ASN A 70 3.15 18.97 -13.64
CA ASN A 70 1.79 18.93 -13.09
C ASN A 70 1.47 17.60 -12.37
N LEU A 71 2.33 16.58 -12.56
CA LEU A 71 2.17 15.23 -12.00
C LEU A 71 3.25 14.90 -10.96
N VAL A 72 3.90 15.92 -10.41
CA VAL A 72 4.88 15.74 -9.33
C VAL A 72 4.16 15.20 -8.10
N VAL A 73 4.66 14.13 -7.52
CA VAL A 73 4.16 13.56 -6.26
C VAL A 73 5.28 13.48 -5.24
N GLN A 74 4.92 13.73 -3.99
CA GLN A 74 5.79 13.50 -2.84
C GLN A 74 5.58 12.08 -2.34
N ALA A 75 6.65 11.40 -1.95
CA ALA A 75 6.61 10.06 -1.40
C ALA A 75 7.67 9.88 -0.32
N GLU A 76 7.46 8.96 0.60
CA GLU A 76 8.51 8.50 1.51
C GLU A 76 9.64 7.77 0.77
N ILE A 77 10.80 7.63 1.41
CA ILE A 77 11.94 6.88 0.85
C ILE A 77 11.63 5.38 0.81
N PHE A 78 10.96 4.87 1.84
CA PHE A 78 10.56 3.46 1.90
C PHE A 78 9.69 3.09 0.70
N HIS A 79 9.94 1.93 0.15
CA HIS A 79 9.10 1.30 -0.87
C HIS A 79 9.23 -0.21 -0.76
N LEU A 80 8.14 -0.91 -1.00
CA LEU A 80 8.09 -2.35 -1.13
C LEU A 80 7.10 -2.70 -2.24
N TRP A 81 7.54 -3.54 -3.17
CA TRP A 81 6.68 -4.10 -4.19
C TRP A 81 6.78 -5.63 -4.15
N VAL A 82 5.72 -6.27 -3.72
CA VAL A 82 5.61 -7.73 -3.70
C VAL A 82 4.88 -8.17 -4.96
N ILE A 83 5.45 -9.13 -5.67
CA ILE A 83 4.92 -9.68 -6.91
C ILE A 83 4.74 -11.19 -6.71
N GLU A 84 3.50 -11.66 -6.76
CA GLU A 84 3.17 -13.07 -6.74
C GLU A 84 3.40 -13.66 -8.13
N ALA A 85 4.59 -14.20 -8.36
CA ALA A 85 4.99 -14.72 -9.67
C ALA A 85 5.98 -15.88 -9.54
N PRO A 86 6.09 -16.73 -10.58
CA PRO A 86 7.17 -17.69 -10.72
C PRO A 86 8.55 -17.00 -10.72
N LYS A 87 9.59 -17.71 -10.26
CA LYS A 87 10.96 -17.16 -10.14
C LYS A 87 11.53 -16.68 -11.48
N GLU A 88 11.13 -17.29 -12.57
CA GLU A 88 11.54 -16.96 -13.93
C GLU A 88 11.20 -15.53 -14.30
N ILE A 89 10.11 -14.99 -13.74
CA ILE A 89 9.70 -13.61 -13.97
C ILE A 89 10.70 -12.60 -13.38
N ALA A 90 11.40 -12.96 -12.30
CA ALA A 90 12.47 -12.14 -11.75
C ALA A 90 13.70 -12.03 -12.69
N GLU A 91 13.88 -12.97 -13.61
CA GLU A 91 14.92 -12.91 -14.62
C GLU A 91 14.54 -11.99 -15.78
N GLU A 92 13.26 -12.01 -16.18
CA GLU A 92 12.71 -11.13 -17.22
C GLU A 92 12.54 -9.68 -16.73
N PHE A 93 12.20 -9.50 -15.46
CA PHE A 93 11.99 -8.20 -14.82
C PHE A 93 12.88 -8.06 -13.57
N PRO A 94 14.20 -7.88 -13.71
CA PRO A 94 15.17 -7.90 -12.61
C PRO A 94 15.18 -6.59 -11.79
N ALA A 95 14.02 -6.15 -11.32
CA ALA A 95 13.86 -4.92 -10.55
C ALA A 95 14.55 -4.97 -9.18
N ASP A 96 14.63 -6.15 -8.57
CA ASP A 96 15.39 -6.44 -7.36
C ASP A 96 16.89 -6.19 -7.54
N LYS A 97 17.45 -6.57 -8.71
CA LYS A 97 18.86 -6.34 -9.06
C LYS A 97 19.18 -4.87 -9.36
N ALA A 98 18.16 -4.06 -9.64
CA ALA A 98 18.30 -2.62 -9.82
C ALA A 98 18.39 -1.83 -8.49
N GLY A 99 18.44 -2.52 -7.35
CA GLY A 99 18.49 -1.91 -6.02
C GLY A 99 17.12 -1.44 -5.50
N LEU A 100 16.03 -1.87 -6.14
CA LEU A 100 14.67 -1.62 -5.67
C LEU A 100 14.23 -2.74 -4.70
N HIS A 101 13.45 -2.38 -3.69
CA HIS A 101 12.88 -3.35 -2.76
C HIS A 101 11.66 -4.04 -3.39
N VAL A 102 11.95 -4.98 -4.29
CA VAL A 102 10.98 -5.83 -4.99
C VAL A 102 11.16 -7.26 -4.56
N LEU A 103 10.07 -7.95 -4.22
CA LEU A 103 10.06 -9.35 -3.83
C LEU A 103 9.22 -10.15 -4.83
N PHE A 104 9.78 -11.23 -5.35
CA PHE A 104 9.05 -12.24 -6.11
C PHE A 104 8.74 -13.42 -5.19
N VAL A 105 7.48 -13.68 -4.98
CA VAL A 105 7.00 -14.62 -3.96
C VAL A 105 5.95 -15.59 -4.53
N PRO A 106 5.80 -16.78 -3.93
CA PRO A 106 4.77 -17.74 -4.35
C PRO A 106 3.35 -17.31 -3.92
N SER A 107 3.20 -16.45 -2.89
CA SER A 107 1.94 -15.84 -2.47
C SER A 107 2.19 -14.46 -1.87
N GLU A 108 1.36 -13.48 -2.25
CA GLU A 108 1.38 -12.15 -1.66
C GLU A 108 0.57 -12.07 -0.35
N GLU A 109 -0.26 -13.05 -0.06
CA GLU A 109 -1.24 -13.04 1.04
C GLU A 109 -0.63 -12.69 2.42
N PRO A 110 0.49 -13.30 2.88
CA PRO A 110 1.08 -12.95 4.17
C PRO A 110 1.55 -11.50 4.25
N TYR A 111 2.02 -10.96 3.13
CA TYR A 111 2.45 -9.55 3.04
C TYR A 111 1.26 -8.61 3.04
N HIS A 112 0.17 -9.01 2.36
CA HIS A 112 -1.09 -8.27 2.32
C HIS A 112 -1.71 -8.20 3.72
N GLU A 113 -1.89 -9.32 4.40
CA GLU A 113 -2.44 -9.38 5.76
C GLU A 113 -1.63 -8.49 6.72
N ARG A 114 -0.32 -8.68 6.77
CA ARG A 114 0.56 -7.87 7.61
C ARG A 114 0.43 -6.37 7.33
N LYS A 115 0.44 -5.98 6.04
CA LYS A 115 0.37 -4.58 5.63
C LYS A 115 -1.00 -3.98 5.93
N VAL A 116 -2.07 -4.68 5.62
CA VAL A 116 -3.44 -4.19 5.85
C VAL A 116 -3.71 -4.04 7.34
N THR A 117 -3.32 -5.00 8.14
CA THR A 117 -3.56 -4.99 9.59
C THR A 117 -2.65 -4.01 10.31
N LEU A 118 -1.34 -4.03 10.07
CA LEU A 118 -0.37 -3.26 10.89
C LEU A 118 -0.01 -1.87 10.32
N LEU A 119 -0.40 -1.55 9.08
CA LEU A 119 -0.23 -0.20 8.52
C LEU A 119 -1.57 0.47 8.26
N ASN A 120 -2.46 -0.19 7.50
CA ASN A 120 -3.72 0.42 7.12
C ASN A 120 -4.72 0.47 8.29
N GLY A 121 -4.76 -0.55 9.16
CA GLY A 121 -5.57 -0.59 10.38
C GLY A 121 -5.29 0.59 11.29
N PRO A 122 -4.05 0.74 11.82
CA PRO A 122 -3.69 1.89 12.67
C PRO A 122 -4.01 3.25 12.04
N HIS A 123 -3.81 3.43 10.73
CA HIS A 123 -4.22 4.63 10.02
C HIS A 123 -5.74 4.87 10.09
N THR A 124 -6.52 3.78 9.94
CA THR A 124 -7.98 3.85 9.90
C THR A 124 -8.54 4.24 11.26
N VAL A 125 -8.05 3.66 12.36
CA VAL A 125 -8.53 3.97 13.72
C VAL A 125 -7.96 5.28 14.26
N LEU A 126 -6.73 5.66 13.90
CA LEU A 126 -6.12 6.92 14.30
C LEU A 126 -6.83 8.14 13.73
N SER A 127 -7.22 8.07 12.46
CA SER A 127 -7.64 9.25 11.71
C SER A 127 -8.88 9.94 12.28
N PRO A 128 -9.99 9.27 12.64
CA PRO A 128 -11.15 9.93 13.23
C PRO A 128 -10.86 10.49 14.63
N VAL A 129 -10.05 9.80 15.42
CA VAL A 129 -9.68 10.24 16.76
C VAL A 129 -8.82 11.51 16.70
N ALA A 130 -7.82 11.53 15.83
CA ALA A 130 -6.97 12.69 15.60
C ALA A 130 -7.79 13.89 15.10
N PHE A 131 -8.66 13.68 14.09
CA PHE A 131 -9.51 14.72 13.54
C PHE A 131 -10.42 15.36 14.59
N LEU A 132 -11.11 14.55 15.38
CA LEU A 132 -11.99 15.04 16.46
C LEU A 132 -11.21 15.75 17.58
N SER A 133 -9.92 15.45 17.74
CA SER A 133 -9.02 16.11 18.68
C SER A 133 -8.37 17.38 18.08
N GLY A 134 -8.71 17.77 16.87
CA GLY A 134 -8.17 18.95 16.19
C GLY A 134 -6.78 18.74 15.57
N ILE A 135 -6.29 17.51 15.48
CA ILE A 135 -4.99 17.18 14.88
C ILE A 135 -5.19 16.71 13.45
N ASN A 136 -4.53 17.37 12.50
CA ASN A 136 -4.75 17.19 11.08
C ASN A 136 -3.70 16.32 10.36
N ILE A 137 -2.58 16.01 11.02
CA ILE A 137 -1.44 15.31 10.44
C ILE A 137 -1.13 14.06 11.27
N VAL A 138 -0.92 12.92 10.61
CA VAL A 138 -0.62 11.62 11.25
C VAL A 138 0.59 11.72 12.18
N ARG A 139 1.68 12.34 11.75
CA ARG A 139 2.88 12.54 12.56
C ARG A 139 2.59 13.23 13.88
N ASP A 140 1.77 14.27 13.86
CA ASP A 140 1.45 15.05 15.05
C ASP A 140 0.54 14.26 15.99
N ALA A 141 -0.37 13.45 15.44
CA ALA A 141 -1.18 12.53 16.21
C ALA A 141 -0.34 11.43 16.90
N CYS A 142 0.64 10.88 16.22
CA CYS A 142 1.57 9.90 16.81
C CYS A 142 2.46 10.50 17.91
N LYS A 143 2.75 11.81 17.87
CA LYS A 143 3.52 12.54 18.89
C LYS A 143 2.66 13.00 20.07
N ASP A 144 1.35 13.05 19.92
CA ASP A 144 0.45 13.42 21.01
C ASP A 144 0.53 12.38 22.13
N PRO A 145 0.64 12.80 23.40
CA PRO A 145 0.86 11.87 24.53
C PRO A 145 -0.31 10.91 24.80
N VAL A 146 -1.52 11.25 24.37
CA VAL A 146 -2.72 10.42 24.54
C VAL A 146 -2.95 9.57 23.29
N ILE A 147 -3.03 10.21 22.13
CA ILE A 147 -3.30 9.53 20.86
C ILE A 147 -2.14 8.61 20.45
N GLY A 148 -0.89 9.02 20.69
CA GLY A 148 0.27 8.17 20.46
C GLY A 148 0.26 6.88 21.28
N LYS A 149 -0.13 6.94 22.55
CA LYS A 149 -0.33 5.73 23.38
C LYS A 149 -1.49 4.87 22.91
N TYR A 150 -2.59 5.50 22.50
CA TYR A 150 -3.74 4.79 21.96
C TYR A 150 -3.36 4.00 20.71
N ILE A 151 -2.69 4.64 19.76
CA ILE A 151 -2.31 3.97 18.52
C ILE A 151 -1.29 2.85 18.74
N HIS A 152 -0.33 3.07 19.64
CA HIS A 152 0.62 2.03 20.03
C HIS A 152 -0.11 0.82 20.61
N LYS A 153 -1.05 1.04 21.53
CA LYS A 153 -1.82 -0.05 22.13
C LYS A 153 -2.62 -0.82 21.07
N VAL A 154 -3.38 -0.13 20.23
CA VAL A 154 -4.17 -0.75 19.17
C VAL A 154 -3.28 -1.58 18.26
N GLN A 155 -2.13 -1.05 17.83
CA GLN A 155 -1.26 -1.72 16.87
C GLN A 155 -0.56 -2.95 17.46
N PHE A 156 -0.02 -2.85 18.69
CA PHE A 156 0.82 -3.90 19.28
C PHE A 156 0.07 -4.88 20.17
N GLU A 157 -1.02 -4.47 20.83
CA GLU A 157 -1.74 -5.31 21.79
C GLU A 157 -3.05 -5.86 21.22
N GLU A 158 -3.60 -5.24 20.17
CA GLU A 158 -4.89 -5.65 19.58
C GLU A 158 -4.69 -6.20 18.17
N LEU A 159 -4.27 -5.38 17.21
CA LEU A 159 -4.17 -5.79 15.79
C LEU A 159 -3.06 -6.83 15.54
N MET A 160 -1.89 -6.67 16.15
CA MET A 160 -0.78 -7.59 15.92
C MET A 160 -1.10 -9.03 16.39
N GLU A 161 -1.90 -9.18 17.45
CA GLU A 161 -2.27 -10.49 17.99
C GLU A 161 -3.30 -11.25 17.12
N THR A 162 -3.90 -10.60 16.12
CA THR A 162 -4.81 -11.25 15.17
C THR A 162 -4.07 -11.97 14.05
N LEU A 163 -2.77 -11.67 13.84
CA LEU A 163 -1.98 -12.20 12.73
C LEU A 163 -1.26 -13.49 13.13
N ASN A 164 -1.36 -14.50 12.27
CA ASN A 164 -0.66 -15.78 12.44
C ASN A 164 0.69 -15.80 11.70
N LEU A 165 1.57 -14.87 12.07
CA LEU A 165 2.93 -14.72 11.52
C LEU A 165 3.95 -14.66 12.67
N PRO A 166 5.27 -14.84 12.41
CA PRO A 166 6.30 -14.77 13.44
C PRO A 166 6.25 -13.43 14.20
N LYS A 167 6.16 -13.50 15.54
CA LYS A 167 5.98 -12.30 16.38
C LYS A 167 7.10 -11.28 16.27
N ASP A 168 8.33 -11.71 16.10
CA ASP A 168 9.50 -10.85 15.94
C ASP A 168 9.42 -10.06 14.61
N GLU A 169 8.98 -10.69 13.52
CA GLU A 169 8.74 -10.02 12.25
C GLU A 169 7.60 -9.01 12.33
N LEU A 170 6.50 -9.38 12.99
CA LEU A 170 5.35 -8.50 13.20
C LEU A 170 5.73 -7.28 14.03
N GLN A 171 6.45 -7.50 15.14
CA GLN A 171 6.90 -6.42 16.02
C GLN A 171 7.86 -5.46 15.31
N LYS A 172 8.78 -6.01 14.52
CA LYS A 172 9.68 -5.20 13.71
C LYS A 172 8.89 -4.37 12.70
N PHE A 173 8.00 -5.00 11.94
CA PHE A 173 7.18 -4.30 10.94
C PHE A 173 6.30 -3.21 11.56
N ALA A 174 5.63 -3.49 12.69
CA ALA A 174 4.83 -2.50 13.41
C ALA A 174 5.66 -1.30 13.88
N SER A 175 6.87 -1.54 14.39
CA SER A 175 7.81 -0.48 14.79
C SER A 175 8.26 0.36 13.60
N ASP A 176 8.61 -0.28 12.49
CA ASP A 176 9.00 0.39 11.23
C ASP A 176 7.84 1.25 10.70
N VAL A 177 6.59 0.79 10.83
CA VAL A 177 5.39 1.56 10.44
C VAL A 177 5.21 2.81 11.30
N LEU A 178 5.36 2.72 12.64
CA LEU A 178 5.29 3.91 13.49
C LEU A 178 6.38 4.93 13.17
N GLU A 179 7.59 4.48 12.85
CA GLU A 179 8.67 5.36 12.41
C GLU A 179 8.29 6.08 11.10
N ARG A 180 7.70 5.37 10.14
CA ARG A 180 7.20 5.93 8.88
C ARG A 180 6.07 6.96 9.12
N PHE A 181 5.17 6.72 10.09
CA PHE A 181 4.13 7.67 10.48
C PHE A 181 4.71 8.96 11.06
N MET A 182 5.83 8.87 11.75
CA MET A 182 6.54 10.01 12.34
C MET A 182 7.49 10.71 11.37
N ASN A 183 7.54 10.33 10.10
CA ASN A 183 8.41 10.92 9.08
C ASN A 183 8.24 12.46 9.01
N PRO A 184 9.30 13.25 9.31
CA PRO A 184 9.20 14.71 9.37
C PRO A 184 9.02 15.38 8.00
N PHE A 185 9.29 14.66 6.92
CA PHE A 185 9.22 15.17 5.55
C PHE A 185 7.90 14.88 4.86
N VAL A 186 6.97 14.15 5.51
CA VAL A 186 5.70 13.73 4.94
C VAL A 186 4.55 14.24 5.80
N ASP A 187 3.81 15.24 5.31
CA ASP A 187 2.60 15.76 5.95
C ASP A 187 1.37 14.95 5.50
N HIS A 188 1.22 13.74 6.04
CA HIS A 188 0.09 12.87 5.71
C HIS A 188 -1.18 13.35 6.41
N GLN A 189 -2.14 13.88 5.63
CA GLN A 189 -3.38 14.47 6.15
C GLN A 189 -4.35 13.39 6.61
N VAL A 190 -4.84 13.48 7.85
CA VAL A 190 -5.82 12.52 8.38
C VAL A 190 -7.12 12.51 7.58
N THR A 191 -7.54 13.66 7.03
CA THR A 191 -8.72 13.78 6.18
C THR A 191 -8.62 12.97 4.89
N SER A 192 -7.41 12.83 4.32
CA SER A 192 -7.19 11.97 3.14
C SER A 192 -7.36 10.49 3.48
N ILE A 193 -7.00 10.08 4.69
CA ILE A 193 -7.17 8.71 5.18
C ILE A 193 -8.64 8.42 5.48
N MET A 194 -9.38 9.41 5.99
CA MET A 194 -10.79 9.26 6.38
C MET A 194 -11.73 9.01 5.20
N LEU A 195 -11.30 9.23 3.96
CA LEU A 195 -12.12 8.88 2.80
C LEU A 195 -12.50 7.40 2.84
N ASN A 196 -13.81 7.11 2.76
CA ASN A 196 -14.36 5.76 2.85
C ASN A 196 -14.01 5.04 4.18
N SER A 197 -14.05 5.75 5.32
CA SER A 197 -13.68 5.20 6.63
C SER A 197 -14.47 3.96 7.01
N PHE A 198 -15.78 3.93 6.79
CA PHE A 198 -16.62 2.80 7.19
C PHE A 198 -16.24 1.48 6.48
N PRO A 199 -16.16 1.39 5.13
CA PRO A 199 -15.66 0.19 4.47
C PRO A 199 -14.23 -0.18 4.88
N LYS A 200 -13.37 0.81 5.09
CA LYS A 200 -11.98 0.55 5.55
C LYS A 200 -11.97 -0.10 6.94
N TYR A 201 -12.76 0.41 7.86
CA TYR A 201 -12.87 -0.14 9.21
C TYR A 201 -13.38 -1.59 9.18
N GLN A 202 -14.42 -1.86 8.38
CA GLN A 202 -14.96 -3.20 8.22
C GLN A 202 -13.96 -4.23 7.64
N THR A 203 -13.03 -3.78 6.79
CA THR A 203 -12.11 -4.69 6.07
C THR A 203 -10.70 -4.73 6.65
N ARG A 204 -10.37 -3.89 7.62
CA ARG A 204 -9.01 -3.74 8.16
C ARG A 204 -8.90 -3.95 9.65
N ASP A 205 -9.96 -3.67 10.40
CA ASP A 205 -9.94 -3.61 11.85
C ASP A 205 -10.96 -4.57 12.50
N LEU A 206 -12.02 -4.97 11.79
CA LEU A 206 -13.06 -5.87 12.32
C LEU A 206 -12.95 -7.34 11.93
N PRO A 207 -12.25 -7.76 10.86
CA PRO A 207 -12.16 -9.18 10.48
C PRO A 207 -11.53 -10.08 11.53
#